data_483d4fa203196765e5b897e129c32dd2
#
_entry.id   483d4fa203196765e5b897e129c32dd2
#
_cell.length_a   1.000
_cell.length_b   1.000
_cell.length_c   1.000
_cell.angle_alpha   90.00
_cell.angle_beta   90.00
_cell.angle_gamma   90.00
#
_symmetry.space_group_name_H-M   'P 1'
#
loop_
_entity.id
_entity.type
_entity.pdbx_description
1 polymer ?
#
loop_
_entity_poly.entity_id
_entity_poly.type
_entity_poly.pdbx_seq_one_letter_code
_entity_poly.pdbx_strand_id
1 'polypeptide(L)'
;MKVTASQLVDLLATTLEDLPKGQFEVMWDSQNYKICRILQEHRRQIDGGTSIQRNVILDRNGRARYRRLFDTDSPTVDQNMKTIDVPWAQIGTDYSWDVLEIMRNRNSEKGFINLLESRRTERMWDLAELIEERGWSAPESATDSLYPYGIPYYINFLNDGETEAGFSGRTIRYSGGTTGTICAGIDAGAEDKWRNYAATRTNVDNAMLRTIRQAIRRTRFRPPPFVQNPGQDGPGTPIEMYAGDVLVNELEDLADRRDDNNTPDDLMGKVLHNYDGAVYINRIPLCYVPQLDTQTVLDGDGNEFSPEALYCVDWSYLQAVVQDGYWMEESEPQTDRGQHTTFTVFLDGSHNNLCINRRRAGFVIHKPIPAAA
;
A
#
# COMPACT_ATOMS: atom_id res chain seq x y z
N MET A 1 23.97 7.74 38.01
CA MET A 1 22.78 7.41 37.22
C MET A 1 22.36 5.98 37.57
N LYS A 2 21.11 5.72 37.99
CA LYS A 2 20.65 4.36 38.26
C LYS A 2 20.22 3.78 36.93
N VAL A 3 20.88 2.72 36.51
CA VAL A 3 20.47 1.92 35.35
C VAL A 3 19.06 1.35 35.64
N THR A 4 18.12 1.55 34.75
CA THR A 4 16.79 0.96 34.89
C THR A 4 16.85 -0.56 34.78
N ALA A 5 15.93 -1.27 35.41
CA ALA A 5 15.94 -2.75 35.43
C ALA A 5 15.87 -3.33 34.00
N SER A 6 15.18 -2.70 33.07
CA SER A 6 15.11 -3.08 31.66
C SER A 6 16.45 -3.01 30.93
N GLN A 7 17.24 -1.95 31.17
CA GLN A 7 18.57 -1.81 30.58
C GLN A 7 19.56 -2.85 31.12
N LEU A 8 19.38 -3.29 32.37
CA LEU A 8 20.19 -4.34 32.97
C LEU A 8 19.86 -5.72 32.41
N VAL A 9 18.61 -5.99 32.07
CA VAL A 9 18.15 -7.26 31.49
C VAL A 9 18.72 -7.44 30.08
N ASP A 10 18.62 -6.40 29.24
CA ASP A 10 19.21 -6.40 27.88
C ASP A 10 20.73 -6.64 27.91
N LEU A 11 21.41 -5.98 28.82
CA LEU A 11 22.86 -6.10 28.97
C LEU A 11 23.26 -7.50 29.46
N LEU A 12 22.49 -8.09 30.37
CA LEU A 12 22.70 -9.47 30.86
C LEU A 12 22.43 -10.49 29.76
N ALA A 13 21.38 -10.30 28.98
CA ALA A 13 21.02 -11.21 27.87
C ALA A 13 22.13 -11.27 26.80
N THR A 14 22.79 -10.13 26.53
CA THR A 14 23.86 -10.07 25.52
C THR A 14 25.26 -10.44 26.02
N THR A 15 25.46 -10.50 27.34
CA THR A 15 26.77 -10.85 27.95
C THR A 15 26.90 -12.31 28.37
N LEU A 16 25.87 -13.14 28.22
CA LEU A 16 25.95 -14.58 28.51
C LEU A 16 26.86 -15.30 27.50
N GLU A 17 27.85 -16.06 28.01
CA GLU A 17 28.88 -16.72 27.19
C GLU A 17 28.36 -17.78 26.22
N ASP A 18 27.15 -18.29 26.42
CA ASP A 18 26.53 -19.40 25.69
C ASP A 18 25.51 -18.97 24.62
N LEU A 19 25.47 -17.72 24.26
CA LEU A 19 24.63 -17.30 23.12
C LEU A 19 25.19 -17.85 21.82
N PRO A 20 24.38 -18.58 21.02
CA PRO A 20 24.82 -19.08 19.71
C PRO A 20 25.32 -17.91 18.87
N LYS A 21 26.45 -18.10 18.22
CA LYS A 21 27.14 -17.06 17.45
C LYS A 21 26.17 -16.40 16.45
N GLY A 22 25.73 -15.20 16.79
CA GLY A 22 25.29 -14.23 15.80
C GLY A 22 23.85 -14.30 15.33
N GLN A 23 22.92 -14.96 16.03
CA GLN A 23 21.52 -14.92 15.64
C GLN A 23 20.61 -14.62 16.83
N PHE A 24 19.92 -13.49 16.76
CA PHE A 24 18.76 -13.23 17.60
C PHE A 24 17.57 -13.89 16.96
N GLU A 25 16.77 -14.59 17.74
CA GLU A 25 15.49 -15.05 17.27
C GLU A 25 14.50 -13.90 17.44
N VAL A 26 14.06 -13.34 16.33
CA VAL A 26 13.06 -12.28 16.31
C VAL A 26 11.70 -12.94 16.24
N MET A 27 10.84 -12.69 17.23
CA MET A 27 9.46 -13.12 17.17
C MET A 27 8.70 -12.22 16.20
N TRP A 28 8.51 -12.72 14.98
CA TRP A 28 7.76 -12.01 13.95
C TRP A 28 6.26 -12.13 14.21
N ASP A 29 5.55 -11.02 14.02
CA ASP A 29 4.10 -11.08 13.89
C ASP A 29 3.69 -11.83 12.63
N SER A 30 2.46 -12.32 12.61
CA SER A 30 1.88 -13.07 11.48
C SER A 30 1.60 -12.17 10.26
N GLN A 31 2.57 -11.34 9.86
CA GLN A 31 2.46 -10.39 8.77
C GLN A 31 3.36 -10.79 7.60
N ASN A 32 2.91 -10.51 6.40
CA ASN A 32 3.67 -10.76 5.18
C ASN A 32 4.49 -9.56 4.70
N TYR A 33 4.36 -8.38 5.32
CA TYR A 33 5.04 -7.13 4.97
C TYR A 33 5.06 -6.86 3.45
N LYS A 34 3.87 -6.96 2.82
CA LYS A 34 3.76 -6.90 1.35
C LYS A 34 4.12 -5.53 0.78
N ILE A 35 3.66 -4.46 1.41
CA ILE A 35 3.94 -3.09 0.98
C ILE A 35 5.42 -2.77 1.19
N CYS A 36 5.99 -3.19 2.32
CA CYS A 36 7.41 -3.01 2.59
C CYS A 36 8.29 -3.73 1.55
N ARG A 37 7.92 -4.95 1.14
CA ARG A 37 8.62 -5.67 0.06
C ARG A 37 8.51 -4.96 -1.28
N ILE A 38 7.32 -4.50 -1.66
CA ILE A 38 7.12 -3.73 -2.89
C ILE A 38 7.95 -2.46 -2.88
N LEU A 39 8.00 -1.75 -1.75
CA LEU A 39 8.81 -0.55 -1.58
C LEU A 39 10.31 -0.84 -1.71
N GLN A 40 10.78 -2.01 -1.31
CA GLN A 40 12.18 -2.40 -1.45
C GLN A 40 12.53 -2.92 -2.85
N GLU A 41 11.69 -3.77 -3.44
CA GLU A 41 11.99 -4.46 -4.69
C GLU A 41 11.60 -3.66 -5.94
N HIS A 42 10.49 -2.90 -5.87
CA HIS A 42 9.88 -2.24 -7.02
C HIS A 42 9.77 -0.72 -6.88
N ARG A 43 10.56 -0.12 -5.97
CA ARG A 43 10.55 1.32 -5.78
C ARG A 43 11.06 2.07 -7.00
N ARG A 44 10.48 3.23 -7.23
CA ARG A 44 10.96 4.22 -8.18
C ARG A 44 11.73 5.32 -7.44
N GLN A 45 12.93 5.62 -7.88
CA GLN A 45 13.72 6.72 -7.35
C GLN A 45 13.44 8.00 -8.14
N ILE A 46 13.29 9.11 -7.43
CA ILE A 46 13.11 10.46 -8.00
C ILE A 46 14.06 11.43 -7.31
N ASP A 47 14.71 12.29 -8.09
CA ASP A 47 15.76 13.24 -7.68
C ASP A 47 15.20 14.40 -6.83
N GLY A 48 14.31 14.16 -5.89
CA GLY A 48 13.81 15.21 -5.00
C GLY A 48 12.75 16.13 -5.63
N GLY A 49 12.62 17.33 -5.08
CA GLY A 49 11.57 18.30 -5.40
C GLY A 49 10.69 18.57 -4.18
N THR A 50 9.86 19.62 -4.21
CA THR A 50 8.93 19.95 -3.12
C THR A 50 7.79 18.94 -2.99
N SER A 51 7.44 18.30 -4.09
CA SER A 51 6.42 17.25 -4.18
C SER A 51 6.65 16.39 -5.42
N ILE A 52 6.01 15.21 -5.44
CA ILE A 52 6.05 14.29 -6.57
C ILE A 52 4.97 14.71 -7.54
N GLN A 53 5.35 15.30 -8.68
CA GLN A 53 4.41 15.82 -9.67
C GLN A 53 4.42 15.00 -10.95
N ARG A 54 3.22 14.77 -11.51
CA ARG A 54 3.07 14.14 -12.81
C ARG A 54 1.86 14.67 -13.55
N ASN A 55 2.03 15.00 -14.82
CA ASN A 55 0.93 15.42 -15.68
C ASN A 55 0.19 14.21 -16.25
N VAL A 56 -1.14 14.26 -16.22
CA VAL A 56 -2.03 13.25 -16.80
C VAL A 56 -3.06 13.90 -17.70
N ILE A 57 -3.41 13.20 -18.78
CA ILE A 57 -4.49 13.59 -19.67
C ILE A 57 -5.74 12.80 -19.26
N LEU A 58 -6.75 13.48 -18.75
CA LEU A 58 -7.97 12.84 -18.26
C LEU A 58 -9.04 12.72 -19.34
N ASP A 59 -9.11 13.65 -20.27
CA ASP A 59 -10.16 13.66 -21.29
C ASP A 59 -9.59 13.92 -22.69
N ARG A 60 -10.44 13.71 -23.67
CA ARG A 60 -10.16 13.95 -25.09
C ARG A 60 -11.03 15.07 -25.63
N ASN A 61 -10.53 15.86 -26.53
CA ASN A 61 -11.27 16.98 -27.16
C ASN A 61 -12.49 16.54 -27.98
N GLY A 62 -12.59 15.25 -28.34
CA GLY A 62 -13.65 14.77 -29.22
C GLY A 62 -13.67 15.39 -30.63
N ARG A 63 -12.56 15.99 -31.06
CA ARG A 63 -12.45 16.72 -32.33
C ARG A 63 -12.18 15.81 -33.54
N ALA A 64 -11.85 14.54 -33.32
CA ALA A 64 -11.68 13.60 -34.42
C ALA A 64 -13.00 13.40 -35.16
N ARG A 65 -13.01 13.71 -36.45
CA ARG A 65 -14.20 13.58 -37.31
C ARG A 65 -13.79 13.13 -38.71
N TYR A 66 -14.70 12.46 -39.39
CA TYR A 66 -14.57 12.21 -40.82
C TYR A 66 -14.95 13.50 -41.58
N ARG A 67 -14.22 13.83 -42.65
CA ARG A 67 -14.41 15.06 -43.43
C ARG A 67 -14.80 14.71 -44.85
N ARG A 68 -15.60 15.62 -45.45
CA ARG A 68 -15.83 15.64 -46.89
C ARG A 68 -14.80 16.54 -47.54
N LEU A 69 -14.69 16.44 -48.88
CA LEU A 69 -13.88 17.33 -49.67
C LEU A 69 -14.38 18.79 -49.47
N PHE A 70 -13.45 19.73 -49.26
CA PHE A 70 -13.73 21.16 -49.02
C PHE A 70 -14.47 21.52 -47.71
N ASP A 71 -14.46 20.60 -46.71
CA ASP A 71 -15.02 20.92 -45.39
C ASP A 71 -14.15 21.97 -44.66
N THR A 72 -14.80 22.93 -43.99
CA THR A 72 -14.08 23.99 -43.25
C THR A 72 -13.74 23.52 -41.83
N ASP A 73 -12.54 23.79 -41.39
CA ASP A 73 -12.05 23.51 -40.04
C ASP A 73 -12.29 24.67 -39.08
N SER A 74 -12.69 24.33 -37.86
CA SER A 74 -12.71 25.27 -36.71
C SER A 74 -11.79 24.70 -35.60
N PRO A 75 -10.48 25.05 -35.61
CA PRO A 75 -9.58 24.60 -34.58
C PRO A 75 -9.89 25.28 -33.24
N THR A 76 -9.93 24.50 -32.17
CA THR A 76 -10.06 25.00 -30.79
C THR A 76 -9.02 24.27 -29.92
N VAL A 77 -8.53 24.99 -28.93
CA VAL A 77 -7.58 24.44 -27.94
C VAL A 77 -8.31 24.23 -26.63
N ASP A 78 -8.31 23.01 -26.15
CA ASP A 78 -8.91 22.65 -24.87
C ASP A 78 -7.80 22.22 -23.90
N GLN A 79 -7.93 22.57 -22.62
CA GLN A 79 -6.99 22.17 -21.57
C GLN A 79 -7.48 20.88 -20.89
N ASN A 80 -6.96 19.73 -21.35
CA ASN A 80 -7.34 18.42 -20.84
C ASN A 80 -6.28 17.77 -19.93
N MET A 81 -5.22 18.52 -19.62
CA MET A 81 -4.14 18.07 -18.74
C MET A 81 -4.41 18.51 -17.30
N LYS A 82 -4.22 17.58 -16.36
CA LYS A 82 -4.21 17.84 -14.93
C LYS A 82 -2.88 17.36 -14.36
N THR A 83 -2.47 17.97 -13.26
CA THR A 83 -1.23 17.58 -12.56
C THR A 83 -1.62 16.80 -11.30
N ILE A 84 -1.04 15.61 -11.16
CA ILE A 84 -1.03 14.85 -9.91
C ILE A 84 0.02 15.51 -9.03
N ASP A 85 -0.32 15.76 -7.78
CA ASP A 85 0.58 16.33 -6.78
C ASP A 85 0.52 15.50 -5.50
N VAL A 86 1.67 14.93 -5.10
CA VAL A 86 1.81 14.04 -3.94
C VAL A 86 2.92 14.59 -3.07
N PRO A 87 2.67 14.94 -1.81
CA PRO A 87 3.69 15.41 -0.88
C PRO A 87 4.68 14.30 -0.55
N TRP A 88 5.87 14.64 -0.13
CA TRP A 88 6.81 13.69 0.47
C TRP A 88 6.42 13.40 1.91
N ALA A 89 6.33 12.14 2.29
CA ALA A 89 6.21 11.69 3.67
C ALA A 89 7.60 11.28 4.18
N GLN A 90 7.99 11.87 5.31
CA GLN A 90 9.26 11.55 5.94
C GLN A 90 9.06 10.49 7.00
N ILE A 91 9.91 9.49 7.00
CA ILE A 91 9.94 8.41 7.97
C ILE A 91 11.31 8.37 8.63
N GLY A 92 11.36 8.13 9.92
CA GLY A 92 12.62 8.03 10.65
C GLY A 92 12.46 7.15 11.87
N THR A 93 13.56 6.54 12.26
CA THR A 93 13.71 5.82 13.53
C THR A 93 15.12 6.07 14.07
N ASP A 94 15.32 5.84 15.36
CA ASP A 94 16.61 6.03 15.98
C ASP A 94 16.95 4.88 16.92
N TYR A 95 18.23 4.62 17.09
CA TYR A 95 18.74 3.75 18.13
C TYR A 95 19.93 4.41 18.84
N SER A 96 20.01 4.19 20.13
CA SER A 96 21.00 4.84 20.97
C SER A 96 21.70 3.87 21.91
N TRP A 97 22.92 4.23 22.31
CA TRP A 97 23.70 3.49 23.32
C TRP A 97 24.50 4.45 24.19
N ASP A 98 24.85 4.00 25.39
CA ASP A 98 25.69 4.76 26.33
C ASP A 98 27.14 4.21 26.34
N VAL A 99 28.13 5.09 26.41
CA VAL A 99 29.55 4.71 26.56
C VAL A 99 29.78 3.82 27.76
N LEU A 100 28.98 3.96 28.83
CA LEU A 100 29.07 3.09 29.99
C LEU A 100 28.69 1.64 29.70
N GLU A 101 27.83 1.39 28.73
CA GLU A 101 27.53 0.05 28.28
C GLU A 101 28.75 -0.60 27.62
N ILE A 102 29.47 0.17 26.78
CA ILE A 102 30.74 -0.27 26.19
C ILE A 102 31.78 -0.58 27.28
N MET A 103 31.91 0.29 28.28
CA MET A 103 32.89 0.10 29.38
C MET A 103 32.56 -1.14 30.22
N ARG A 104 31.27 -1.42 30.45
CA ARG A 104 30.83 -2.60 31.21
C ARG A 104 31.03 -3.89 30.43
N ASN A 105 30.88 -3.85 29.12
CA ASN A 105 31.09 -4.97 28.20
C ASN A 105 32.54 -5.07 27.69
N ARG A 106 33.50 -4.35 28.30
CA ARG A 106 34.89 -4.20 27.84
C ARG A 106 35.64 -5.53 27.72
N ASN A 107 35.23 -6.58 28.43
CA ASN A 107 35.81 -7.92 28.32
C ASN A 107 35.20 -8.77 27.21
N SER A 108 34.15 -8.26 26.50
CA SER A 108 33.46 -8.99 25.44
C SER A 108 33.10 -8.02 24.31
N GLU A 109 34.05 -7.78 23.39
CA GLU A 109 33.77 -7.02 22.15
C GLU A 109 32.58 -7.59 21.37
N LYS A 110 32.41 -8.91 21.40
CA LYS A 110 31.31 -9.62 20.74
C LYS A 110 29.94 -9.30 21.36
N GLY A 111 29.84 -9.17 22.67
CA GLY A 111 28.59 -8.84 23.34
C GLY A 111 28.08 -7.43 23.01
N PHE A 112 29.00 -6.47 22.87
CA PHE A 112 28.63 -5.09 22.47
C PHE A 112 28.15 -5.00 21.02
N ILE A 113 28.86 -5.66 20.09
CA ILE A 113 28.46 -5.72 18.68
C ILE A 113 27.07 -6.36 18.55
N ASN A 114 26.83 -7.47 19.27
CA ASN A 114 25.53 -8.12 19.27
C ASN A 114 24.40 -7.24 19.80
N LEU A 115 24.66 -6.43 20.84
CA LEU A 115 23.65 -5.49 21.38
C LEU A 115 23.26 -4.41 20.37
N LEU A 116 24.24 -3.82 19.67
CA LEU A 116 23.97 -2.83 18.63
C LEU A 116 23.21 -3.43 17.45
N GLU A 117 23.59 -4.61 17.00
CA GLU A 117 22.89 -5.34 15.94
C GLU A 117 21.44 -5.67 16.33
N SER A 118 21.22 -6.08 17.59
CA SER A 118 19.87 -6.33 18.12
C SER A 118 19.00 -5.08 18.09
N ARG A 119 19.52 -3.96 18.61
CA ARG A 119 18.80 -2.67 18.60
C ARG A 119 18.52 -2.17 17.19
N ARG A 120 19.48 -2.30 16.29
CA ARG A 120 19.29 -1.95 14.88
C ARG A 120 18.20 -2.81 14.22
N THR A 121 18.21 -4.12 14.47
CA THR A 121 17.21 -5.06 13.94
C THR A 121 15.81 -4.72 14.47
N GLU A 122 15.69 -4.44 15.77
CA GLU A 122 14.42 -4.01 16.38
C GLU A 122 13.87 -2.74 15.69
N ARG A 123 14.72 -1.74 15.46
CA ARG A 123 14.30 -0.49 14.81
C ARG A 123 13.94 -0.66 13.34
N MET A 124 14.64 -1.55 12.63
CA MET A 124 14.28 -1.92 11.27
C MET A 124 12.93 -2.64 11.21
N TRP A 125 12.62 -3.42 12.22
CA TRP A 125 11.33 -4.06 12.33
C TRP A 125 10.20 -3.06 12.61
N ASP A 126 10.37 -2.18 13.60
CA ASP A 126 9.43 -1.08 13.89
C ASP A 126 9.13 -0.24 12.62
N LEU A 127 10.17 0.04 11.84
CA LEU A 127 10.03 0.78 10.58
C LEU A 127 9.21 0.00 9.54
N ALA A 128 9.47 -1.30 9.39
CA ALA A 128 8.74 -2.15 8.45
C ALA A 128 7.26 -2.26 8.84
N GLU A 129 6.96 -2.39 10.13
CA GLU A 129 5.59 -2.42 10.64
C GLU A 129 4.85 -1.11 10.38
N LEU A 130 5.49 0.02 10.65
CA LEU A 130 4.92 1.34 10.38
C LEU A 130 4.62 1.55 8.88
N ILE A 131 5.53 1.13 7.99
CA ILE A 131 5.33 1.20 6.53
C ILE A 131 4.13 0.34 6.13
N GLU A 132 4.01 -0.86 6.68
CA GLU A 132 2.91 -1.77 6.35
C GLU A 132 1.58 -1.22 6.87
N GLU A 133 1.50 -0.80 8.12
CA GLU A 133 0.30 -0.20 8.72
C GLU A 133 -0.20 1.01 7.92
N ARG A 134 0.71 1.95 7.64
CA ARG A 134 0.35 3.19 6.92
C ARG A 134 0.08 2.97 5.45
N GLY A 135 0.64 1.95 4.86
CA GLY A 135 0.35 1.56 3.49
C GLY A 135 -1.07 1.03 3.28
N TRP A 136 -1.69 0.43 4.32
CA TRP A 136 -3.08 -0.03 4.31
C TRP A 136 -4.07 0.98 4.89
N SER A 137 -3.62 2.19 5.20
CA SER A 137 -4.48 3.27 5.70
C SER A 137 -4.49 4.47 4.75
N ALA A 138 -5.50 5.33 4.90
CA ALA A 138 -5.50 6.65 4.28
C ALA A 138 -4.90 7.68 5.26
N PRO A 139 -4.45 8.87 4.78
CA PRO A 139 -4.07 9.97 5.65
C PRO A 139 -5.18 10.35 6.64
N GLU A 140 -4.87 11.09 7.68
CA GLU A 140 -5.88 11.50 8.69
C GLU A 140 -6.87 12.54 8.15
N SER A 141 -6.43 13.39 7.25
CA SER A 141 -7.25 14.43 6.63
C SER A 141 -6.77 14.79 5.22
N ALA A 142 -7.56 15.60 4.51
CA ALA A 142 -7.22 16.08 3.17
C ALA A 142 -5.95 16.97 3.13
N THR A 143 -5.59 17.59 4.25
CA THR A 143 -4.44 18.50 4.39
C THR A 143 -3.25 17.83 5.07
N ASP A 144 -3.39 16.58 5.45
CA ASP A 144 -2.33 15.83 6.11
C ASP A 144 -1.23 15.47 5.11
N SER A 145 -0.01 15.92 5.40
CA SER A 145 1.21 15.61 4.65
C SER A 145 2.22 14.79 5.46
N LEU A 146 1.85 14.40 6.69
CA LEU A 146 2.72 13.62 7.57
C LEU A 146 2.79 12.16 7.13
N TYR A 147 1.62 11.58 6.81
CA TYR A 147 1.52 10.16 6.46
C TYR A 147 1.53 9.93 4.94
N PRO A 148 2.12 8.81 4.48
CA PRO A 148 2.10 8.46 3.06
C PRO A 148 0.68 8.13 2.59
N TYR A 149 0.44 8.29 1.30
CA TYR A 149 -0.82 7.91 0.68
C TYR A 149 -0.89 6.39 0.47
N GLY A 150 -1.65 5.71 1.31
CA GLY A 150 -1.82 4.25 1.24
C GLY A 150 -2.77 3.79 0.12
N ILE A 151 -2.97 2.48 0.04
CA ILE A 151 -3.86 1.85 -0.96
C ILE A 151 -5.29 2.36 -0.86
N PRO A 152 -5.93 2.48 0.34
CA PRO A 152 -7.31 2.96 0.46
C PRO A 152 -7.51 4.42 0.06
N TYR A 153 -6.43 5.21 0.01
CA TYR A 153 -6.48 6.58 -0.50
C TYR A 153 -6.69 6.66 -2.02
N TYR A 154 -6.11 5.72 -2.76
CA TYR A 154 -6.22 5.68 -4.23
C TYR A 154 -7.34 4.78 -4.73
N ILE A 155 -7.59 3.65 -4.04
CA ILE A 155 -8.60 2.66 -4.39
C ILE A 155 -9.77 2.78 -3.40
N ASN A 156 -10.70 3.66 -3.71
CA ASN A 156 -11.79 4.06 -2.84
C ASN A 156 -13.01 3.16 -2.98
N PHE A 157 -13.78 3.08 -1.89
CA PHE A 157 -15.08 2.44 -1.85
C PHE A 157 -16.14 3.21 -2.64
N LEU A 158 -17.28 2.58 -2.86
CA LEU A 158 -18.50 3.26 -3.27
C LEU A 158 -19.00 4.20 -2.16
N ASN A 159 -19.80 5.18 -2.52
CA ASN A 159 -20.47 6.01 -1.53
C ASN A 159 -21.49 5.18 -0.73
N ASP A 160 -21.92 5.77 0.40
CA ASP A 160 -22.90 5.17 1.28
C ASP A 160 -24.19 4.91 0.53
N GLY A 161 -24.75 3.70 0.66
CA GLY A 161 -25.94 3.27 -0.04
C GLY A 161 -25.78 2.96 -1.53
N GLU A 162 -24.65 3.30 -2.17
CA GLU A 162 -24.41 2.92 -3.58
C GLU A 162 -24.04 1.42 -3.68
N THR A 163 -24.65 0.72 -4.64
CA THR A 163 -24.40 -0.73 -4.88
C THR A 163 -23.96 -1.04 -6.31
N GLU A 164 -23.95 -0.05 -7.20
CA GLU A 164 -23.65 -0.26 -8.61
C GLU A 164 -22.16 -0.51 -8.87
N ALA A 165 -21.85 -1.64 -9.50
CA ALA A 165 -20.49 -1.99 -9.91
C ALA A 165 -19.99 -1.14 -11.09
N GLY A 166 -18.91 -0.37 -10.91
CA GLY A 166 -18.39 0.50 -11.96
C GLY A 166 -17.20 1.33 -11.56
N PHE A 167 -16.84 2.30 -12.43
CA PHE A 167 -15.85 3.33 -12.09
C PHE A 167 -16.53 4.46 -11.28
N SER A 168 -16.95 4.09 -10.07
CA SER A 168 -17.72 4.97 -9.17
C SER A 168 -16.96 5.26 -7.86
N GLY A 169 -15.80 4.64 -7.62
CA GLY A 169 -14.96 4.90 -6.45
C GLY A 169 -14.39 6.31 -6.51
N ARG A 170 -14.98 7.24 -5.73
CA ARG A 170 -14.62 8.67 -5.73
C ARG A 170 -14.36 9.24 -4.34
N THR A 171 -14.96 8.66 -3.31
CA THR A 171 -14.93 9.20 -1.96
C THR A 171 -13.79 8.57 -1.17
N ILE A 172 -12.80 9.39 -0.83
CA ILE A 172 -11.72 9.02 0.07
C ILE A 172 -12.28 9.06 1.49
N ARG A 173 -12.04 8.01 2.24
CA ARG A 173 -12.33 7.94 3.68
C ARG A 173 -11.02 8.09 4.43
N TYR A 174 -10.85 9.24 5.05
CA TYR A 174 -9.66 9.53 5.84
C TYR A 174 -9.71 8.79 7.17
N SER A 175 -8.56 8.37 7.70
CA SER A 175 -8.48 7.67 8.99
C SER A 175 -8.97 8.51 10.16
N GLY A 176 -8.96 9.84 10.06
CA GLY A 176 -9.57 10.76 11.02
C GLY A 176 -11.09 10.89 10.92
N GLY A 177 -11.78 10.03 10.14
CA GLY A 177 -13.25 9.98 10.05
C GLY A 177 -13.88 11.00 9.10
N THR A 178 -13.09 11.80 8.41
CA THR A 178 -13.59 12.74 7.39
C THR A 178 -13.61 12.10 6.00
N THR A 179 -14.37 12.66 5.09
CA THR A 179 -14.45 12.22 3.70
C THR A 179 -14.08 13.32 2.73
N GLY A 180 -13.59 12.96 1.54
CA GLY A 180 -13.24 13.91 0.49
C GLY A 180 -13.23 13.27 -0.88
N THR A 181 -13.19 14.10 -1.93
CA THR A 181 -13.15 13.63 -3.32
C THR A 181 -11.85 14.01 -4.05
N ILE A 182 -11.02 14.86 -3.43
CA ILE A 182 -9.75 15.31 -4.02
C ILE A 182 -8.67 14.27 -3.74
N CYS A 183 -8.23 13.57 -4.78
CA CYS A 183 -7.19 12.55 -4.72
C CYS A 183 -5.96 13.04 -5.46
N ALA A 184 -4.84 13.22 -4.73
CA ALA A 184 -3.57 13.69 -5.28
C ALA A 184 -3.71 14.96 -6.15
N GLY A 185 -4.45 15.96 -5.65
CA GLY A 185 -4.67 17.24 -6.32
C GLY A 185 -5.77 17.25 -7.40
N ILE A 186 -6.37 16.10 -7.73
CA ILE A 186 -7.43 16.00 -8.75
C ILE A 186 -8.75 15.58 -8.08
N ASP A 187 -9.82 16.33 -8.36
CA ASP A 187 -11.15 16.04 -7.82
C ASP A 187 -11.83 14.90 -8.60
N ALA A 188 -11.95 13.74 -7.98
CA ALA A 188 -12.66 12.59 -8.52
C ALA A 188 -14.19 12.78 -8.56
N GLY A 189 -14.73 13.78 -7.85
CA GLY A 189 -16.12 14.17 -7.91
C GLY A 189 -16.45 14.80 -9.27
N ALA A 190 -15.59 15.70 -9.75
CA ALA A 190 -15.73 16.41 -11.02
C ALA A 190 -15.21 15.57 -12.21
N GLU A 191 -14.10 14.83 -12.02
CA GLU A 191 -13.40 14.12 -13.09
C GLU A 191 -13.72 12.61 -13.07
N ASP A 192 -14.68 12.17 -13.86
CA ASP A 192 -15.09 10.76 -13.95
C ASP A 192 -13.94 9.82 -14.35
N LYS A 193 -13.00 10.31 -15.13
CA LYS A 193 -11.83 9.53 -15.57
C LYS A 193 -10.82 9.28 -14.45
N TRP A 194 -10.92 10.03 -13.35
CA TRP A 194 -10.07 9.89 -12.16
C TRP A 194 -10.73 9.07 -11.05
N ARG A 195 -11.67 8.16 -11.37
CA ARG A 195 -12.33 7.25 -10.44
C ARG A 195 -11.79 5.84 -10.60
N ASN A 196 -11.62 5.11 -9.49
CA ASN A 196 -11.30 3.68 -9.52
C ASN A 196 -12.56 2.83 -9.72
N TYR A 197 -12.36 1.58 -10.08
CA TYR A 197 -13.44 0.61 -10.13
C TYR A 197 -13.75 0.11 -8.71
N ALA A 198 -15.03 0.18 -8.33
CA ALA A 198 -15.52 -0.35 -7.06
C ALA A 198 -16.83 -1.12 -7.28
N ALA A 199 -17.08 -2.10 -6.43
CA ALA A 199 -18.30 -2.90 -6.46
C ALA A 199 -18.64 -3.37 -5.05
N THR A 200 -19.91 -3.64 -4.81
CA THR A 200 -20.35 -4.25 -3.55
C THR A 200 -20.58 -5.74 -3.68
N ARG A 201 -20.48 -6.45 -2.58
CA ARG A 201 -20.84 -7.84 -2.40
C ARG A 201 -21.75 -8.01 -1.18
N THR A 202 -22.70 -8.92 -1.26
CA THR A 202 -23.51 -9.33 -0.09
C THR A 202 -22.95 -10.62 0.51
N ASN A 203 -22.62 -11.59 -0.35
CA ASN A 203 -22.07 -12.89 0.04
C ASN A 203 -20.87 -13.24 -0.86
N VAL A 204 -20.05 -14.19 -0.41
CA VAL A 204 -18.99 -14.78 -1.23
C VAL A 204 -19.57 -15.97 -2.00
N ASP A 205 -19.86 -15.73 -3.27
CA ASP A 205 -20.49 -16.68 -4.16
C ASP A 205 -20.01 -16.54 -5.62
N ASN A 206 -20.64 -17.28 -6.51
CA ASN A 206 -20.40 -17.21 -7.95
C ASN A 206 -20.69 -15.82 -8.55
N ALA A 207 -21.57 -15.02 -7.95
CA ALA A 207 -21.85 -13.67 -8.42
C ALA A 207 -20.66 -12.75 -8.10
N MET A 208 -20.07 -12.86 -6.92
CA MET A 208 -18.83 -12.15 -6.58
C MET A 208 -17.70 -12.48 -7.57
N LEU A 209 -17.49 -13.75 -7.90
CA LEU A 209 -16.47 -14.15 -8.90
C LEU A 209 -16.74 -13.60 -10.30
N ARG A 210 -18.01 -13.45 -10.70
CA ARG A 210 -18.37 -12.76 -11.95
C ARG A 210 -18.04 -11.28 -11.90
N THR A 211 -18.29 -10.63 -10.75
CA THR A 211 -17.95 -9.22 -10.52
C THR A 211 -16.44 -9.01 -10.54
N ILE A 212 -15.65 -9.88 -9.92
CA ILE A 212 -14.18 -9.85 -9.98
C ILE A 212 -13.69 -9.94 -11.45
N ARG A 213 -14.22 -10.90 -12.22
CA ARG A 213 -13.87 -11.04 -13.65
C ARG A 213 -14.26 -9.82 -14.47
N GLN A 214 -15.41 -9.20 -14.17
CA GLN A 214 -15.83 -7.96 -14.81
C GLN A 214 -14.89 -6.80 -14.45
N ALA A 215 -14.50 -6.67 -13.19
CA ALA A 215 -13.55 -5.68 -12.71
C ALA A 215 -12.20 -5.84 -13.45
N ILE A 216 -11.64 -7.05 -13.49
CA ILE A 216 -10.39 -7.34 -14.20
C ILE A 216 -10.47 -6.96 -15.69
N ARG A 217 -11.56 -7.28 -16.38
CA ARG A 217 -11.72 -6.90 -17.79
C ARG A 217 -11.81 -5.39 -17.99
N ARG A 218 -12.46 -4.67 -17.07
CA ARG A 218 -12.65 -3.23 -17.15
C ARG A 218 -11.41 -2.44 -16.77
N THR A 219 -10.60 -2.93 -15.81
CA THR A 219 -9.39 -2.27 -15.36
C THR A 219 -8.18 -2.55 -16.26
N ARG A 220 -8.13 -3.70 -16.93
CA ARG A 220 -7.04 -4.10 -17.85
C ARG A 220 -7.27 -3.66 -19.29
N PHE A 221 -7.72 -2.43 -19.52
CA PHE A 221 -7.82 -1.90 -20.87
C PHE A 221 -6.44 -1.54 -21.43
N ARG A 222 -6.30 -1.61 -22.77
CA ARG A 222 -5.07 -1.20 -23.46
C ARG A 222 -5.29 0.12 -24.17
N PRO A 223 -4.30 1.02 -24.21
CA PRO A 223 -4.37 2.23 -25.01
C PRO A 223 -4.39 1.86 -26.51
N PRO A 224 -4.90 2.77 -27.38
CA PRO A 224 -4.79 2.59 -28.83
C PRO A 224 -3.32 2.45 -29.25
N PRO A 225 -2.99 1.65 -30.31
CA PRO A 225 -1.61 1.35 -30.67
C PRO A 225 -0.74 2.56 -31.06
N PHE A 226 -1.37 3.66 -31.46
CA PHE A 226 -0.69 4.91 -31.81
C PHE A 226 -0.61 5.92 -30.67
N VAL A 227 -1.08 5.57 -29.47
CA VAL A 227 -0.94 6.37 -28.26
C VAL A 227 0.05 5.68 -27.34
N GLN A 228 1.26 6.22 -27.28
CA GLN A 228 2.25 5.74 -26.32
C GLN A 228 1.85 6.15 -24.91
N ASN A 229 1.83 5.20 -24.00
CA ASN A 229 1.61 5.46 -22.58
C ASN A 229 2.93 5.19 -21.84
N PRO A 230 3.68 6.22 -21.47
CA PRO A 230 5.01 6.07 -20.88
C PRO A 230 5.07 5.36 -19.51
N GLY A 231 3.92 4.96 -18.97
CA GLY A 231 3.85 4.16 -17.73
C GLY A 231 3.69 2.66 -17.94
N GLN A 232 3.67 2.18 -19.20
CA GLN A 232 3.31 0.81 -19.50
C GLN A 232 4.49 -0.18 -19.55
N ASP A 233 5.71 0.32 -19.61
CA ASP A 233 6.93 -0.47 -19.79
C ASP A 233 7.74 -0.65 -18.49
N GLY A 234 7.09 -0.56 -17.34
CA GLY A 234 7.71 -0.94 -16.07
C GLY A 234 8.06 -2.43 -16.05
N PRO A 235 9.16 -2.84 -15.38
CA PRO A 235 9.44 -4.25 -15.15
C PRO A 235 8.19 -4.90 -14.55
N GLY A 236 7.83 -6.10 -15.01
CA GLY A 236 6.60 -6.81 -14.69
C GLY A 236 6.30 -6.87 -13.19
N THR A 237 5.75 -5.78 -12.68
CA THR A 237 5.32 -5.65 -11.30
C THR A 237 4.11 -6.54 -11.08
N PRO A 238 4.04 -7.22 -9.95
CA PRO A 238 2.98 -8.18 -9.69
C PRO A 238 1.62 -7.49 -9.59
N ILE A 239 0.60 -8.19 -10.06
CA ILE A 239 -0.79 -7.86 -9.76
C ILE A 239 -1.23 -8.87 -8.71
N GLU A 240 -1.64 -8.36 -7.57
CA GLU A 240 -2.03 -9.19 -6.44
C GLU A 240 -3.39 -8.77 -5.89
N MET A 241 -4.08 -9.70 -5.26
CA MET A 241 -5.31 -9.45 -4.51
C MET A 241 -5.00 -9.56 -3.02
N TYR A 242 -5.63 -8.71 -2.23
CA TYR A 242 -5.42 -8.62 -0.79
C TYR A 242 -6.76 -8.62 -0.07
N ALA A 243 -6.84 -9.42 0.98
CA ALA A 243 -8.05 -9.52 1.80
C ALA A 243 -7.71 -9.85 3.25
N GLY A 244 -8.66 -9.60 4.14
CA GLY A 244 -8.62 -10.05 5.52
C GLY A 244 -8.98 -11.53 5.66
N ASP A 245 -8.73 -12.10 6.85
CA ASP A 245 -8.87 -13.52 7.16
C ASP A 245 -10.28 -14.07 6.89
N VAL A 246 -11.31 -13.34 7.29
CA VAL A 246 -12.71 -13.76 7.09
C VAL A 246 -13.01 -14.00 5.61
N LEU A 247 -12.57 -13.08 4.76
CA LEU A 247 -12.84 -13.18 3.33
C LEU A 247 -11.96 -14.24 2.64
N VAL A 248 -10.73 -14.43 3.11
CA VAL A 248 -9.84 -15.49 2.61
C VAL A 248 -10.45 -16.85 2.91
N ASN A 249 -10.88 -17.10 4.15
CA ASN A 249 -11.52 -18.35 4.58
C ASN A 249 -12.81 -18.64 3.77
N GLU A 250 -13.67 -17.63 3.55
CA GLU A 250 -14.87 -17.79 2.72
C GLU A 250 -14.56 -18.13 1.25
N LEU A 251 -13.45 -17.59 0.71
CA LEU A 251 -13.00 -17.91 -0.65
C LEU A 251 -12.35 -19.28 -0.74
N GLU A 252 -11.65 -19.73 0.29
CA GLU A 252 -11.12 -21.09 0.39
C GLU A 252 -12.24 -22.11 0.44
N ASP A 253 -13.23 -21.92 1.31
CA ASP A 253 -14.42 -22.76 1.36
C ASP A 253 -15.15 -22.85 0.00
N LEU A 254 -15.22 -21.71 -0.70
CA LEU A 254 -15.85 -21.69 -2.03
C LEU A 254 -15.00 -22.44 -3.06
N ALA A 255 -13.66 -22.38 -2.95
CA ALA A 255 -12.75 -23.10 -3.81
C ALA A 255 -12.88 -24.62 -3.62
N ASP A 256 -12.85 -25.08 -2.37
CA ASP A 256 -12.94 -26.50 -1.98
C ASP A 256 -14.28 -27.11 -2.42
N ARG A 257 -15.40 -26.44 -2.16
CA ARG A 257 -16.73 -26.90 -2.66
C ARG A 257 -16.81 -27.04 -4.16
N ARG A 258 -16.02 -26.31 -4.92
CA ARG A 258 -15.96 -26.40 -6.38
C ARG A 258 -15.06 -27.53 -6.85
N ASP A 259 -14.03 -27.86 -6.10
CA ASP A 259 -13.10 -28.94 -6.44
C ASP A 259 -13.72 -30.32 -6.19
N ASP A 260 -14.55 -30.49 -5.17
CA ASP A 260 -15.28 -31.73 -4.88
C ASP A 260 -16.21 -32.18 -6.02
N ASN A 261 -16.66 -31.27 -6.86
CA ASN A 261 -17.61 -31.52 -7.93
C ASN A 261 -16.96 -31.67 -9.32
N ASN A 262 -15.66 -31.62 -9.46
CA ASN A 262 -14.99 -31.59 -10.76
C ASN A 262 -13.75 -32.49 -10.80
N THR A 263 -13.57 -33.21 -11.90
CA THR A 263 -12.41 -34.04 -12.19
C THR A 263 -11.11 -33.26 -12.17
N PRO A 264 -10.00 -33.85 -11.68
CA PRO A 264 -8.75 -33.14 -11.31
C PRO A 264 -7.92 -32.58 -12.48
N ASP A 265 -8.27 -32.81 -13.72
CA ASP A 265 -7.34 -32.68 -14.85
C ASP A 265 -7.08 -31.27 -15.39
N ASP A 266 -7.78 -30.22 -14.94
CA ASP A 266 -7.56 -28.87 -15.48
C ASP A 266 -7.68 -27.76 -14.44
N LEU A 267 -6.82 -27.77 -13.43
CA LEU A 267 -6.70 -26.73 -12.42
C LEU A 267 -6.39 -25.35 -13.02
N MET A 268 -5.63 -25.30 -14.09
CA MET A 268 -5.24 -24.06 -14.76
C MET A 268 -6.39 -23.35 -15.50
N GLY A 269 -7.44 -24.05 -15.82
CA GLY A 269 -8.66 -23.50 -16.47
C GLY A 269 -9.67 -22.92 -15.48
N LYS A 270 -9.57 -23.22 -14.20
CA LYS A 270 -10.53 -22.77 -13.19
C LYS A 270 -10.33 -21.29 -12.84
N VAL A 271 -11.41 -20.60 -12.55
CA VAL A 271 -11.40 -19.18 -12.15
C VAL A 271 -10.91 -19.01 -10.72
N LEU A 272 -11.32 -19.92 -9.86
CA LEU A 272 -10.95 -19.99 -8.45
C LEU A 272 -10.40 -21.38 -8.18
N HIS A 273 -9.20 -21.48 -7.62
CA HIS A 273 -8.58 -22.73 -7.23
C HIS A 273 -7.63 -22.52 -6.08
N ASN A 274 -7.50 -23.53 -5.24
CA ASN A 274 -6.49 -23.61 -4.20
C ASN A 274 -5.33 -24.48 -4.73
N TYR A 275 -4.14 -23.95 -4.76
CA TYR A 275 -2.94 -24.65 -5.18
C TYR A 275 -1.83 -24.42 -4.19
N ASP A 276 -1.31 -25.48 -3.61
CA ASP A 276 -0.21 -25.45 -2.65
C ASP A 276 -0.47 -24.49 -1.46
N GLY A 277 -1.73 -24.50 -0.95
CA GLY A 277 -2.14 -23.64 0.17
C GLY A 277 -2.34 -22.15 -0.18
N ALA A 278 -2.36 -21.79 -1.46
CA ALA A 278 -2.64 -20.45 -1.90
C ALA A 278 -3.88 -20.40 -2.82
N VAL A 279 -4.76 -19.46 -2.54
CA VAL A 279 -5.96 -19.22 -3.38
C VAL A 279 -5.60 -18.32 -4.55
N TYR A 280 -6.01 -18.74 -5.74
CA TYR A 280 -5.84 -17.97 -6.97
C TYR A 280 -7.20 -17.65 -7.57
N ILE A 281 -7.42 -16.38 -7.87
CA ILE A 281 -8.61 -15.92 -8.58
C ILE A 281 -8.20 -15.43 -9.96
N ASN A 282 -8.61 -16.11 -11.00
CA ASN A 282 -8.26 -15.77 -12.38
C ASN A 282 -6.73 -15.62 -12.60
N ARG A 283 -5.95 -16.52 -12.01
CA ARG A 283 -4.48 -16.55 -12.04
C ARG A 283 -3.81 -15.39 -11.28
N ILE A 284 -4.54 -14.67 -10.45
CA ILE A 284 -3.99 -13.64 -9.57
C ILE A 284 -3.96 -14.24 -8.16
N PRO A 285 -2.82 -14.20 -7.47
CA PRO A 285 -2.72 -14.71 -6.11
C PRO A 285 -3.54 -13.84 -5.15
N LEU A 286 -4.20 -14.48 -4.20
CA LEU A 286 -4.84 -13.84 -3.07
C LEU A 286 -3.88 -13.90 -1.89
N CYS A 287 -3.59 -12.75 -1.31
CA CYS A 287 -2.70 -12.62 -0.18
C CYS A 287 -3.50 -12.17 1.05
N TYR A 288 -3.29 -12.84 2.17
CA TYR A 288 -3.81 -12.40 3.46
C TYR A 288 -3.03 -11.19 3.99
N VAL A 289 -3.76 -10.22 4.55
CA VAL A 289 -3.20 -9.00 5.15
C VAL A 289 -3.91 -8.73 6.48
N PRO A 290 -3.21 -8.85 7.63
CA PRO A 290 -3.80 -8.66 8.97
C PRO A 290 -4.40 -7.26 9.19
N GLN A 291 -3.83 -6.22 8.59
CA GLN A 291 -4.34 -4.85 8.72
C GLN A 291 -5.77 -4.69 8.16
N LEU A 292 -6.17 -5.56 7.22
CA LEU A 292 -7.53 -5.55 6.66
C LEU A 292 -8.57 -6.19 7.58
N ASP A 293 -8.16 -6.98 8.58
CA ASP A 293 -9.06 -7.56 9.58
C ASP A 293 -9.62 -6.49 10.52
N THR A 294 -8.78 -5.50 10.83
CA THR A 294 -9.12 -4.39 11.73
C THR A 294 -9.59 -3.15 10.98
N GLN A 295 -9.65 -3.20 9.63
CA GLN A 295 -10.07 -2.06 8.84
C GLN A 295 -11.53 -1.72 9.12
N THR A 296 -11.77 -0.53 9.64
CA THR A 296 -13.10 0.06 9.81
C THR A 296 -13.24 1.33 9.00
N VAL A 297 -14.47 1.64 8.61
CA VAL A 297 -14.87 2.90 7.98
C VAL A 297 -16.11 3.41 8.69
N LEU A 298 -16.32 4.72 8.69
CA LEU A 298 -17.56 5.27 9.21
C LEU A 298 -18.67 5.10 8.17
N ASP A 299 -19.83 4.65 8.63
CA ASP A 299 -21.07 4.61 7.83
C ASP A 299 -21.70 6.01 7.72
N GLY A 300 -22.86 6.12 7.05
CA GLY A 300 -23.56 7.38 6.89
C GLY A 300 -24.04 8.01 8.20
N ASP A 301 -24.22 7.23 9.26
CA ASP A 301 -24.63 7.66 10.58
C ASP A 301 -23.43 7.91 11.53
N GLY A 302 -22.21 7.68 11.06
CA GLY A 302 -20.98 7.87 11.84
C GLY A 302 -20.59 6.70 12.73
N ASN A 303 -21.19 5.51 12.56
CA ASN A 303 -20.80 4.31 13.28
C ASN A 303 -19.66 3.59 12.53
N GLU A 304 -18.84 2.87 13.28
CA GLU A 304 -17.81 2.03 12.71
C GLU A 304 -18.41 0.82 11.99
N PHE A 305 -17.99 0.61 10.76
CA PHE A 305 -18.42 -0.49 9.90
C PHE A 305 -17.21 -1.18 9.29
N SER A 306 -17.16 -2.52 9.33
CA SER A 306 -16.12 -3.30 8.65
C SER A 306 -16.52 -3.57 7.19
N PRO A 307 -15.81 -3.03 6.22
CA PRO A 307 -16.12 -3.20 4.81
C PRO A 307 -15.75 -4.60 4.27
N GLU A 308 -14.94 -5.37 5.01
CA GLU A 308 -14.37 -6.66 4.58
C GLU A 308 -13.95 -6.60 3.10
N ALA A 309 -13.04 -5.72 2.80
CA ALA A 309 -12.71 -5.37 1.44
C ALA A 309 -11.74 -6.37 0.79
N LEU A 310 -12.00 -6.69 -0.49
CA LEU A 310 -11.05 -7.31 -1.40
C LEU A 310 -10.43 -6.22 -2.25
N TYR A 311 -9.15 -5.95 -2.06
CA TYR A 311 -8.38 -5.07 -2.91
C TYR A 311 -7.65 -5.87 -3.99
N CYS A 312 -7.68 -5.41 -5.22
CA CYS A 312 -6.78 -5.86 -6.28
C CYS A 312 -5.92 -4.68 -6.69
N VAL A 313 -4.62 -4.83 -6.61
CA VAL A 313 -3.65 -3.76 -6.88
C VAL A 313 -2.74 -4.14 -8.04
N ASP A 314 -2.58 -3.24 -8.99
CA ASP A 314 -1.59 -3.33 -10.06
C ASP A 314 -0.45 -2.36 -9.76
N TRP A 315 0.64 -2.86 -9.26
CA TRP A 315 1.81 -2.09 -8.83
C TRP A 315 2.55 -1.41 -9.99
N SER A 316 2.20 -1.71 -11.23
CA SER A 316 2.69 -0.96 -12.40
C SER A 316 2.13 0.47 -12.46
N TYR A 317 0.94 0.68 -11.92
CA TYR A 317 0.23 1.97 -11.93
C TYR A 317 0.16 2.64 -10.56
N LEU A 318 0.23 1.87 -9.49
CA LEU A 318 0.45 2.35 -8.14
C LEU A 318 1.92 2.11 -7.79
N GLN A 319 2.75 3.12 -7.90
CA GLN A 319 4.20 3.03 -7.75
C GLN A 319 4.63 3.55 -6.39
N ALA A 320 5.42 2.76 -5.69
CA ALA A 320 6.14 3.22 -4.52
C ALA A 320 7.31 4.10 -4.96
N VAL A 321 7.38 5.33 -4.45
CA VAL A 321 8.39 6.32 -4.81
C VAL A 321 9.21 6.66 -3.60
N VAL A 322 10.52 6.70 -3.77
CA VAL A 322 11.49 7.12 -2.74
C VAL A 322 12.34 8.26 -3.28
N GLN A 323 12.80 9.11 -2.40
CA GLN A 323 13.72 10.18 -2.74
C GLN A 323 15.12 9.59 -2.94
N ASP A 324 15.77 9.92 -4.05
CA ASP A 324 17.14 9.48 -4.33
C ASP A 324 18.12 10.13 -3.36
N GLY A 325 19.05 9.33 -2.80
CA GLY A 325 20.02 9.78 -1.82
C GLY A 325 19.45 10.08 -0.42
N TYR A 326 18.15 9.83 -0.17
CA TYR A 326 17.52 10.01 1.14
C TYR A 326 16.48 8.92 1.43
N TRP A 327 16.92 7.66 1.37
CA TRP A 327 16.11 6.51 1.69
C TRP A 327 16.89 5.48 2.47
N MET A 328 16.49 5.22 3.71
CA MET A 328 17.17 4.32 4.65
C MET A 328 18.64 4.75 4.90
N GLU A 329 18.87 6.05 4.98
CA GLU A 329 20.20 6.57 5.32
C GLU A 329 20.41 6.58 6.83
N GLU A 330 21.53 5.98 7.24
CA GLU A 330 21.99 6.03 8.64
C GLU A 330 22.90 7.24 8.84
N SER A 331 22.61 8.05 9.87
CA SER A 331 23.47 9.16 10.25
C SER A 331 24.75 8.65 10.94
N GLU A 332 25.80 9.47 10.94
CA GLU A 332 26.92 9.24 11.84
C GLU A 332 26.43 9.33 13.30
N PRO A 333 27.05 8.58 14.26
CA PRO A 333 26.70 8.65 15.66
C PRO A 333 26.80 10.07 16.20
N GLN A 334 25.72 10.59 16.74
CA GLN A 334 25.63 11.94 17.27
C GLN A 334 25.44 11.91 18.78
N THR A 335 25.97 12.93 19.47
CA THR A 335 25.76 13.14 20.90
C THR A 335 24.83 14.33 21.11
N ASP A 336 23.83 14.19 21.97
CA ASP A 336 22.98 15.31 22.35
C ASP A 336 23.71 16.26 23.33
N ARG A 337 23.39 17.56 23.23
CA ARG A 337 23.99 18.61 24.08
C ARG A 337 23.80 18.39 25.58
N GLY A 338 22.78 17.65 25.97
CA GLY A 338 22.46 17.33 27.36
C GLY A 338 23.03 16.00 27.87
N GLN A 339 23.51 15.13 26.98
CA GLN A 339 23.92 13.75 27.32
C GLN A 339 25.22 13.39 26.58
N HIS A 340 26.35 13.80 27.11
CA HIS A 340 27.68 13.61 26.50
C HIS A 340 28.16 12.15 26.45
N THR A 341 27.47 11.22 27.10
CA THR A 341 27.82 9.79 27.14
C THR A 341 26.93 8.93 26.25
N THR A 342 25.81 9.49 25.76
CA THR A 342 24.85 8.75 24.90
C THR A 342 25.09 9.12 23.44
N PHE A 343 25.26 8.10 22.62
CA PHE A 343 25.31 8.23 21.16
C PHE A 343 24.00 7.75 20.55
N THR A 344 23.52 8.48 19.57
CA THR A 344 22.30 8.17 18.82
C THR A 344 22.61 8.14 17.32
N VAL A 345 22.10 7.14 16.65
CA VAL A 345 22.11 7.03 15.18
C VAL A 345 20.67 7.14 14.71
N PHE A 346 20.44 8.04 13.76
CA PHE A 346 19.14 8.21 13.10
C PHE A 346 19.15 7.45 11.78
N LEU A 347 18.04 6.78 11.50
CA LEU A 347 17.76 6.16 10.22
C LEU A 347 16.58 6.89 9.59
N ASP A 348 16.83 7.62 8.53
CA ASP A 348 15.86 8.52 7.92
C ASP A 348 15.55 8.10 6.46
N GLY A 349 14.35 8.48 6.02
CA GLY A 349 13.94 8.28 4.65
C GLY A 349 12.76 9.16 4.25
N SER A 350 12.57 9.32 2.95
CA SER A 350 11.43 10.04 2.39
C SER A 350 10.80 9.19 1.28
N HIS A 351 9.51 8.92 1.41
CA HIS A 351 8.76 8.11 0.44
C HIS A 351 7.31 8.56 0.32
N ASN A 352 6.66 8.14 -0.72
CA ASN A 352 5.20 8.14 -0.84
C ASN A 352 4.78 7.22 -2.00
N ASN A 353 3.49 7.00 -2.17
CA ASN A 353 2.94 6.24 -3.29
C ASN A 353 2.38 7.19 -4.35
N LEU A 354 2.71 6.94 -5.62
CA LEU A 354 2.22 7.67 -6.77
C LEU A 354 1.30 6.79 -7.61
N CYS A 355 0.04 7.18 -7.74
CA CYS A 355 -0.89 6.53 -8.66
C CYS A 355 -0.90 7.27 -10.01
N ILE A 356 -0.45 6.59 -11.06
CA ILE A 356 -0.39 7.17 -12.41
C ILE A 356 -1.76 7.13 -13.09
N ASN A 357 -2.52 6.06 -12.87
CA ASN A 357 -3.82 5.86 -13.49
C ASN A 357 -4.74 5.07 -12.55
N ARG A 358 -5.64 5.77 -11.85
CA ARG A 358 -6.55 5.15 -10.88
C ARG A 358 -7.47 4.07 -11.47
N ARG A 359 -7.85 4.19 -12.74
CA ARG A 359 -8.69 3.18 -13.40
C ARG A 359 -7.99 1.86 -13.65
N ARG A 360 -6.65 1.88 -13.72
CA ARG A 360 -5.81 0.71 -13.92
C ARG A 360 -5.07 0.27 -12.68
N ALA A 361 -4.88 1.17 -11.70
CA ALA A 361 -4.17 0.88 -10.45
C ALA A 361 -4.82 -0.26 -9.65
N GLY A 362 -6.13 -0.45 -9.83
CA GLY A 362 -6.80 -1.56 -9.16
C GLY A 362 -8.31 -1.38 -9.03
N PHE A 363 -8.89 -2.26 -8.25
CA PHE A 363 -10.31 -2.22 -7.89
C PHE A 363 -10.52 -2.71 -6.47
N VAL A 364 -11.67 -2.38 -5.92
CA VAL A 364 -12.11 -2.88 -4.61
C VAL A 364 -13.50 -3.47 -4.69
N ILE A 365 -13.72 -4.56 -3.94
CA ILE A 365 -15.04 -5.17 -3.72
C ILE A 365 -15.25 -5.24 -2.21
N HIS A 366 -16.33 -4.64 -1.74
CA HIS A 366 -16.58 -4.50 -0.32
C HIS A 366 -18.05 -4.79 0.04
N LYS A 367 -18.36 -4.96 1.32
CA LYS A 367 -19.74 -4.96 1.79
C LYS A 367 -20.40 -3.60 1.55
N PRO A 368 -21.70 -3.54 1.21
CA PRO A 368 -22.38 -2.25 1.04
C PRO A 368 -22.34 -1.48 2.36
N ILE A 369 -21.84 -0.24 2.30
CA ILE A 369 -21.76 0.64 3.46
C ILE A 369 -23.14 1.28 3.64
N PRO A 370 -23.75 1.19 4.85
CA PRO A 370 -25.05 1.78 5.11
C PRO A 370 -25.07 3.28 4.83
N ALA A 371 -26.17 3.77 4.22
CA ALA A 371 -26.42 5.20 4.11
C ALA A 371 -26.94 5.74 5.44
N ALA A 372 -26.85 7.05 5.62
CA ALA A 372 -27.53 7.71 6.73
C ALA A 372 -29.03 7.44 6.71
N ALA A 373 -29.61 7.17 7.89
CA ALA A 373 -31.04 6.88 8.06
C ALA A 373 -31.93 8.09 7.85
#